data_39fdf70c8f731a0d6062f9ec5d14c28f
#
_entry.id   39fdf70c8f731a0d6062f9ec5d14c28f
#
_cell.length_a   1.000
_cell.length_b   1.000
_cell.length_c   1.000
_cell.angle_alpha   90.00
_cell.angle_beta   90.00
_cell.angle_gamma   90.00
#
_symmetry.space_group_name_H-M   'P 1'
#
loop_
_entity.id
_entity.type
_entity.pdbx_description
1 polymer ?
#
loop_
_entity_poly.entity_id
_entity_poly.type
_entity_poly.pdbx_seq_one_letter_code
_entity_poly.pdbx_strand_id
1 'polypeptide(L)'
;MSNSGMTRKILKYSGNIRFILANSIAEVQMKLNNSKNAEAVFSLSLLSGGAAQKNETELLLKSNEKAQKYGLVLSRKQAAAIIATRNAALQRTGRMEFGAGILGRIAEAFCDSPWISQEDYEQTLHEVTGLFYEFKNETMDIVSDDELIDFMKEAFDGFCKGSLELLAGRALPMLAEHVRSGEPLESFIYRAEQYEQS
;
A
#
# COMPACT_ATOMS: atom_id res chain seq x y z
N MET A 1 32.43 5.77 -72.13
CA MET A 1 31.12 5.23 -71.61
C MET A 1 31.28 4.82 -70.19
N SER A 2 30.32 5.16 -69.35
CA SER A 2 30.07 4.62 -68.01
C SER A 2 30.78 5.24 -66.81
N ASN A 3 30.27 6.44 -66.36
CA ASN A 3 30.55 6.98 -65.03
C ASN A 3 29.24 7.33 -64.22
N SER A 4 28.08 6.90 -64.74
CA SER A 4 26.76 7.24 -64.22
C SER A 4 26.29 6.29 -63.13
N GLY A 5 26.85 5.09 -62.99
CA GLY A 5 26.38 4.08 -62.03
C GLY A 5 26.94 4.22 -60.62
N MET A 6 28.14 4.78 -60.51
CA MET A 6 28.85 4.89 -59.24
C MET A 6 28.33 6.05 -58.38
N THR A 7 27.94 7.16 -58.99
CA THR A 7 27.43 8.35 -58.34
C THR A 7 26.03 8.10 -57.71
N ARG A 8 25.19 7.28 -58.36
CA ARG A 8 23.85 6.93 -57.82
C ARG A 8 23.91 5.98 -56.58
N LYS A 9 24.91 5.10 -56.50
CA LYS A 9 25.12 4.22 -55.35
C LYS A 9 25.57 5.02 -54.11
N ILE A 10 26.47 5.98 -54.27
CA ILE A 10 26.98 6.80 -53.14
C ILE A 10 25.89 7.68 -52.57
N LEU A 11 24.99 8.26 -53.37
CA LEU A 11 23.86 9.06 -52.93
C LEU A 11 22.83 8.23 -52.13
N LYS A 12 22.60 6.96 -52.48
CA LYS A 12 21.67 6.07 -51.80
C LYS A 12 22.18 5.63 -50.42
N TYR A 13 23.49 5.45 -50.25
CA TYR A 13 24.11 5.14 -48.95
C TYR A 13 24.16 6.37 -48.02
N SER A 14 24.37 7.56 -48.58
CA SER A 14 24.37 8.81 -47.80
C SER A 14 23.00 9.12 -47.19
N GLY A 15 21.89 8.84 -47.87
CA GLY A 15 20.53 9.00 -47.36
C GLY A 15 20.20 8.05 -46.21
N ASN A 16 20.61 6.79 -46.32
CA ASN A 16 20.39 5.78 -45.28
C ASN A 16 21.18 6.08 -44.00
N ILE A 17 22.43 6.54 -44.13
CA ILE A 17 23.26 6.89 -42.97
C ILE A 17 22.69 8.10 -42.24
N ARG A 18 22.19 9.13 -42.95
CA ARG A 18 21.54 10.30 -42.33
C ARG A 18 20.24 9.94 -41.62
N PHE A 19 19.46 9.02 -42.16
CA PHE A 19 18.21 8.56 -41.53
C PHE A 19 18.48 7.74 -40.27
N ILE A 20 19.48 6.87 -40.29
CA ILE A 20 19.91 6.06 -39.14
C ILE A 20 20.45 6.97 -38.02
N LEU A 21 21.28 7.95 -38.37
CA LEU A 21 21.81 8.92 -37.39
C LEU A 21 20.72 9.80 -36.79
N ALA A 22 19.75 10.27 -37.60
CA ALA A 22 18.64 11.08 -37.11
C ALA A 22 17.75 10.30 -36.12
N ASN A 23 17.44 9.03 -36.39
CA ASN A 23 16.67 8.17 -35.48
C ASN A 23 17.46 7.86 -34.21
N SER A 24 18.76 7.61 -34.28
CA SER A 24 19.61 7.39 -33.12
C SER A 24 19.70 8.63 -32.23
N ILE A 25 19.81 9.84 -32.80
CA ILE A 25 19.80 11.10 -32.07
C ILE A 25 18.43 11.33 -31.40
N ALA A 26 17.33 11.05 -32.09
CA ALA A 26 15.99 11.17 -31.55
C ALA A 26 15.76 10.22 -30.37
N GLU A 27 16.24 8.96 -30.44
CA GLU A 27 16.19 8.00 -29.35
C GLU A 27 17.01 8.44 -28.12
N VAL A 28 18.21 8.95 -28.35
CA VAL A 28 19.06 9.48 -27.26
C VAL A 28 18.42 10.70 -26.64
N GLN A 29 17.83 11.59 -27.42
CA GLN A 29 17.11 12.78 -26.91
C GLN A 29 15.90 12.39 -26.09
N MET A 30 15.14 11.38 -26.51
CA MET A 30 13.97 10.86 -25.81
C MET A 30 14.36 10.20 -24.47
N LYS A 31 15.44 9.43 -24.45
CA LYS A 31 16.00 8.84 -23.23
C LYS A 31 16.51 9.91 -22.25
N LEU A 32 17.14 10.96 -22.76
CA LEU A 32 17.65 12.07 -21.94
C LEU A 32 16.52 12.91 -21.32
N ASN A 33 15.46 13.16 -22.10
CA ASN A 33 14.28 13.87 -21.61
C ASN A 33 13.50 13.04 -20.57
N ASN A 34 13.37 11.72 -20.75
CA ASN A 34 12.79 10.82 -19.77
C ASN A 34 13.61 10.77 -18.47
N SER A 35 14.95 10.77 -18.56
CA SER A 35 15.83 10.81 -17.38
C SER A 35 15.68 12.14 -16.61
N LYS A 36 15.69 13.28 -17.31
CA LYS A 36 15.48 14.59 -16.67
C LYS A 36 14.09 14.73 -16.04
N ASN A 37 13.06 14.20 -16.68
CA ASN A 37 11.71 14.19 -16.12
C ASN A 37 11.64 13.27 -14.89
N ALA A 38 12.31 12.12 -14.90
CA ALA A 38 12.39 11.22 -13.76
C ALA A 38 13.11 11.88 -12.56
N GLU A 39 14.22 12.59 -12.80
CA GLU A 39 14.94 13.34 -11.75
C GLU A 39 14.11 14.52 -11.21
N ALA A 40 13.39 15.24 -12.09
CA ALA A 40 12.52 16.32 -11.66
C ALA A 40 11.32 15.80 -10.84
N VAL A 41 10.69 14.71 -11.26
CA VAL A 41 9.60 14.04 -10.52
C VAL A 41 10.11 13.50 -9.19
N PHE A 42 11.29 12.88 -9.16
CA PHE A 42 11.93 12.40 -7.94
C PHE A 42 12.26 13.55 -6.97
N SER A 43 12.80 14.66 -7.47
CA SER A 43 13.09 15.86 -6.67
C SER A 43 11.82 16.53 -6.14
N LEU A 44 10.76 16.62 -6.95
CA LEU A 44 9.45 17.10 -6.51
C LEU A 44 8.82 16.18 -5.48
N SER A 45 8.96 14.86 -5.64
CA SER A 45 8.51 13.86 -4.68
C SER A 45 9.24 13.98 -3.34
N LEU A 46 10.54 14.23 -3.34
CA LEU A 46 11.32 14.48 -2.11
C LEU A 46 10.91 15.78 -1.42
N LEU A 47 10.66 16.85 -2.18
CA LEU A 47 10.24 18.15 -1.62
C LEU A 47 8.79 18.12 -1.13
N SER A 48 7.89 17.42 -1.82
CA SER A 48 6.50 17.25 -1.40
C SER A 48 6.34 16.19 -0.30
N GLY A 49 7.22 15.19 -0.24
CA GLY A 49 7.17 14.10 0.71
C GLY A 49 7.15 14.56 2.16
N GLY A 50 7.95 15.54 2.50
CA GLY A 50 8.01 16.07 3.88
C GLY A 50 6.73 16.79 4.31
N ALA A 51 6.11 17.57 3.43
CA ALA A 51 4.85 18.28 3.72
C ALA A 51 3.65 17.30 3.71
N ALA A 52 3.61 16.36 2.77
CA ALA A 52 2.59 15.33 2.70
C ALA A 52 2.64 14.42 3.94
N GLN A 53 3.82 13.94 4.32
CA GLN A 53 4.01 13.11 5.51
C GLN A 53 3.62 13.83 6.81
N LYS A 54 3.91 15.13 6.90
CA LYS A 54 3.49 15.93 8.05
C LYS A 54 1.96 16.02 8.14
N ASN A 55 1.28 16.22 7.03
CA ASN A 55 -0.17 16.25 6.96
C ASN A 55 -0.79 14.90 7.32
N GLU A 56 -0.23 13.80 6.81
CA GLU A 56 -0.69 12.44 7.14
C GLU A 56 -0.51 12.12 8.63
N THR A 57 0.60 12.56 9.23
CA THR A 57 0.83 12.41 10.67
C THR A 57 -0.23 13.14 11.49
N GLU A 58 -0.58 14.37 11.13
CA GLU A 58 -1.64 15.13 11.81
C GLU A 58 -3.01 14.44 11.64
N LEU A 59 -3.29 13.88 10.46
CA LEU A 59 -4.53 13.15 10.22
C LEU A 59 -4.62 11.88 11.09
N LEU A 60 -3.54 11.11 11.20
CA LEU A 60 -3.51 9.94 12.05
C LEU A 60 -3.66 10.32 13.54
N LEU A 61 -3.01 11.41 13.98
CA LEU A 61 -3.13 11.88 15.36
C LEU A 61 -4.54 12.30 15.76
N LYS A 62 -5.45 12.58 14.82
CA LYS A 62 -6.86 12.84 15.12
C LYS A 62 -7.54 11.62 15.76
N SER A 63 -7.10 10.40 15.47
CA SER A 63 -7.62 9.20 16.13
C SER A 63 -7.41 9.19 17.64
N ASN A 64 -6.44 9.98 18.14
CA ASN A 64 -6.26 10.17 19.58
C ASN A 64 -7.51 10.76 20.29
N GLU A 65 -8.33 11.53 19.58
CA GLU A 65 -9.57 12.10 20.14
C GLU A 65 -10.52 10.98 20.63
N LYS A 66 -10.55 9.84 19.92
CA LYS A 66 -11.30 8.66 20.32
C LYS A 66 -10.49 7.78 21.28
N ALA A 67 -9.23 7.51 20.95
CA ALA A 67 -8.35 6.59 21.68
C ALA A 67 -8.09 7.02 23.13
N GLN A 68 -8.04 8.32 23.43
CA GLN A 68 -7.87 8.84 24.80
C GLN A 68 -8.96 8.39 25.77
N LYS A 69 -10.18 8.09 25.29
CA LYS A 69 -11.26 7.57 26.12
C LYS A 69 -10.95 6.20 26.72
N TYR A 70 -10.04 5.48 26.06
CA TYR A 70 -9.56 4.16 26.46
C TYR A 70 -8.15 4.20 27.05
N GLY A 71 -7.61 5.40 27.30
CA GLY A 71 -6.27 5.60 27.85
C GLY A 71 -5.14 5.42 26.84
N LEU A 72 -5.46 5.38 25.54
CA LEU A 72 -4.49 5.16 24.45
C LEU A 72 -4.17 6.48 23.74
N VAL A 73 -2.88 6.73 23.49
CA VAL A 73 -2.40 7.94 22.83
C VAL A 73 -1.20 7.61 21.94
N LEU A 74 -1.23 8.08 20.72
CA LEU A 74 -0.07 8.07 19.81
C LEU A 74 0.69 9.38 19.92
N SER A 75 1.99 9.30 20.10
CA SER A 75 2.89 10.43 19.91
C SER A 75 3.12 10.68 18.42
N ARG A 76 3.59 11.87 18.07
CA ARG A 76 3.96 12.23 16.69
C ARG A 76 5.00 11.27 16.09
N LYS A 77 5.97 10.81 16.90
CA LYS A 77 7.00 9.86 16.46
C LYS A 77 6.41 8.50 16.13
N GLN A 78 5.51 7.99 16.95
CA GLN A 78 4.81 6.72 16.75
C GLN A 78 3.91 6.78 15.52
N ALA A 79 3.11 7.85 15.36
CA ALA A 79 2.29 8.05 14.18
C ALA A 79 3.12 8.08 12.89
N ALA A 80 4.27 8.76 12.88
CA ALA A 80 5.17 8.77 11.72
C ALA A 80 5.75 7.39 11.42
N ALA A 81 6.05 6.57 12.44
CA ALA A 81 6.52 5.20 12.28
C ALA A 81 5.44 4.29 11.67
N ILE A 82 4.18 4.40 12.12
CA ILE A 82 3.05 3.65 11.54
C ILE A 82 2.82 4.02 10.07
N ILE A 83 2.92 5.31 9.73
CA ILE A 83 2.85 5.76 8.34
C ILE A 83 3.98 5.16 7.50
N ALA A 84 5.20 5.05 8.04
CA ALA A 84 6.30 4.39 7.35
C ALA A 84 6.02 2.90 7.09
N THR A 85 5.41 2.19 8.03
CA THR A 85 4.96 0.79 7.85
C THR A 85 3.96 0.67 6.70
N ARG A 86 2.94 1.54 6.67
CA ARG A 86 2.00 1.61 5.54
C ARG A 86 2.72 1.83 4.21
N ASN A 87 3.59 2.81 4.14
CA ASN A 87 4.30 3.14 2.90
C ASN A 87 5.16 1.96 2.41
N ALA A 88 5.81 1.24 3.32
CA ALA A 88 6.54 0.02 2.98
C ALA A 88 5.61 -1.09 2.46
N ALA A 89 4.44 -1.28 3.07
CA ALA A 89 3.44 -2.24 2.61
C ALA A 89 2.91 -1.88 1.21
N LEU A 90 2.58 -0.62 0.96
CA LEU A 90 2.15 -0.13 -0.35
C LEU A 90 3.21 -0.35 -1.43
N GLN A 91 4.49 -0.05 -1.13
CA GLN A 91 5.59 -0.31 -2.05
C GLN A 91 5.73 -1.80 -2.39
N ARG A 92 5.63 -2.67 -1.37
CA ARG A 92 5.73 -4.13 -1.55
C ARG A 92 4.61 -4.68 -2.43
N THR A 93 3.41 -4.15 -2.30
CA THR A 93 2.23 -4.61 -3.06
C THR A 93 2.01 -3.86 -4.38
N GLY A 94 2.83 -2.84 -4.69
CA GLY A 94 2.66 -2.00 -5.88
C GLY A 94 1.41 -1.13 -5.86
N ARG A 95 0.85 -0.86 -4.67
CA ARG A 95 -0.35 -0.05 -4.47
C ARG A 95 -0.03 1.41 -4.27
N MET A 96 -0.96 2.26 -4.64
CA MET A 96 -0.94 3.70 -4.35
C MET A 96 -2.19 4.06 -3.56
N GLU A 97 -2.00 4.80 -2.47
CA GLU A 97 -3.06 5.35 -1.63
C GLU A 97 -2.78 6.81 -1.34
N PHE A 98 -3.80 7.62 -1.32
CA PHE A 98 -3.70 9.05 -1.05
C PHE A 98 -4.24 9.38 0.34
N GLY A 99 -3.40 9.99 1.17
CA GLY A 99 -3.76 10.40 2.53
C GLY A 99 -3.61 9.29 3.57
N ALA A 100 -3.97 9.58 4.82
CA ALA A 100 -3.87 8.68 5.96
C ALA A 100 -5.21 8.06 6.39
N GLY A 101 -6.23 8.07 5.50
CA GLY A 101 -7.60 7.68 5.85
C GLY A 101 -7.74 6.28 6.43
N ILE A 102 -7.08 5.28 5.85
CA ILE A 102 -7.10 3.89 6.34
C ILE A 102 -6.47 3.78 7.72
N LEU A 103 -5.31 4.41 7.95
CA LEU A 103 -4.62 4.34 9.24
C LEU A 103 -5.47 4.93 10.38
N GLY A 104 -6.15 6.04 10.11
CA GLY A 104 -7.08 6.63 11.08
C GLY A 104 -8.21 5.67 11.44
N ARG A 105 -8.82 5.02 10.44
CA ARG A 105 -9.90 4.03 10.64
C ARG A 105 -9.42 2.81 11.43
N ILE A 106 -8.25 2.26 11.10
CA ILE A 106 -7.64 1.16 11.86
C ILE A 106 -7.40 1.59 13.33
N ALA A 107 -6.77 2.74 13.55
CA ALA A 107 -6.51 3.24 14.90
C ALA A 107 -7.81 3.46 15.70
N GLU A 108 -8.86 3.99 15.07
CA GLU A 108 -10.15 4.19 15.69
C GLU A 108 -10.92 2.87 15.95
N ALA A 109 -10.79 1.88 15.08
CA ALA A 109 -11.42 0.58 15.26
C ALA A 109 -10.78 -0.22 16.40
N PHE A 110 -9.46 -0.16 16.53
CA PHE A 110 -8.73 -0.96 17.52
C PHE A 110 -8.55 -0.30 18.89
N CYS A 111 -8.84 1.01 19.02
CA CYS A 111 -8.59 1.73 20.28
C CYS A 111 -9.48 1.31 21.44
N ASP A 112 -10.61 0.64 21.22
CA ASP A 112 -11.52 0.16 22.25
C ASP A 112 -11.35 -1.34 22.55
N SER A 113 -10.35 -1.98 21.97
CA SER A 113 -10.05 -3.39 22.25
C SER A 113 -9.63 -3.61 23.69
N PRO A 114 -10.23 -4.59 24.40
CA PRO A 114 -9.84 -4.93 25.77
C PRO A 114 -8.45 -5.56 25.86
N TRP A 115 -7.86 -5.94 24.72
CA TRP A 115 -6.59 -6.63 24.63
C TRP A 115 -5.41 -5.71 24.35
N ILE A 116 -5.64 -4.40 24.20
CA ILE A 116 -4.60 -3.44 23.85
C ILE A 116 -4.31 -2.52 25.04
N SER A 117 -3.07 -2.53 25.50
CA SER A 117 -2.56 -1.57 26.45
C SER A 117 -1.89 -0.38 25.77
N GLN A 118 -1.65 0.72 26.50
CA GLN A 118 -0.88 1.86 25.99
C GLN A 118 0.54 1.45 25.56
N GLU A 119 1.11 0.46 26.22
CA GLU A 119 2.47 -0.02 25.96
C GLU A 119 2.56 -0.76 24.62
N ASP A 120 1.51 -1.53 24.28
CA ASP A 120 1.44 -2.35 23.09
C ASP A 120 0.77 -1.63 21.91
N TYR A 121 0.15 -0.46 22.13
CA TYR A 121 -0.71 0.20 21.14
C TYR A 121 0.02 0.51 19.83
N GLU A 122 1.24 1.08 19.91
CA GLU A 122 2.06 1.35 18.72
C GLU A 122 2.37 0.06 17.94
N GLN A 123 2.85 -0.96 18.66
CA GLN A 123 3.24 -2.22 18.03
C GLN A 123 2.03 -2.93 17.40
N THR A 124 0.90 -2.96 18.11
CA THR A 124 -0.34 -3.53 17.58
C THR A 124 -0.78 -2.83 16.30
N LEU A 125 -0.76 -1.49 16.27
CA LEU A 125 -1.11 -0.74 15.06
C LEU A 125 -0.14 -0.98 13.90
N HIS A 126 1.16 -1.17 14.17
CA HIS A 126 2.13 -1.56 13.13
C HIS A 126 1.76 -2.91 12.51
N GLU A 127 1.51 -3.92 13.33
CA GLU A 127 1.20 -5.27 12.86
C GLU A 127 -0.14 -5.33 12.14
N VAL A 128 -1.19 -4.76 12.73
CA VAL A 128 -2.52 -4.68 12.10
C VAL A 128 -2.48 -3.94 10.76
N THR A 129 -1.72 -2.85 10.66
CA THR A 129 -1.53 -2.13 9.39
C THR A 129 -0.85 -3.02 8.36
N GLY A 130 0.19 -3.74 8.74
CA GLY A 130 0.88 -4.69 7.86
C GLY A 130 -0.07 -5.78 7.33
N LEU A 131 -0.82 -6.39 8.25
CA LEU A 131 -1.81 -7.43 7.94
C LEU A 131 -2.94 -6.92 7.05
N PHE A 132 -3.45 -5.71 7.31
CA PHE A 132 -4.49 -5.10 6.47
C PHE A 132 -4.06 -5.06 5.00
N TYR A 133 -2.88 -4.52 4.69
CA TYR A 133 -2.43 -4.41 3.30
C TYR A 133 -2.06 -5.77 2.68
N GLU A 134 -1.57 -6.71 3.47
CA GLU A 134 -1.32 -8.07 3.01
C GLU A 134 -2.62 -8.74 2.57
N PHE A 135 -3.63 -8.76 3.44
CA PHE A 135 -4.89 -9.43 3.17
C PHE A 135 -5.81 -8.65 2.22
N LYS A 136 -5.68 -7.34 2.14
CA LYS A 136 -6.28 -6.57 1.06
C LYS A 136 -5.78 -7.03 -0.32
N ASN A 137 -4.51 -7.40 -0.42
CA ASN A 137 -3.93 -7.98 -1.63
C ASN A 137 -4.39 -9.44 -1.84
N GLU A 138 -4.39 -10.27 -0.78
CA GLU A 138 -4.82 -11.68 -0.85
C GLU A 138 -6.29 -11.84 -1.24
N THR A 139 -7.15 -10.91 -0.84
CA THR A 139 -8.57 -10.87 -1.20
C THR A 139 -8.84 -10.18 -2.55
N MET A 140 -7.78 -9.76 -3.28
CA MET A 140 -7.88 -9.10 -4.59
C MET A 140 -8.86 -7.90 -4.60
N ASP A 141 -8.93 -7.14 -3.51
CA ASP A 141 -9.86 -6.02 -3.30
C ASP A 141 -11.36 -6.37 -3.33
N ILE A 142 -11.72 -7.63 -3.29
CA ILE A 142 -13.13 -8.07 -3.24
C ILE A 142 -13.78 -7.63 -1.94
N VAL A 143 -13.06 -7.74 -0.82
CA VAL A 143 -13.50 -7.23 0.49
C VAL A 143 -13.21 -5.73 0.54
N SER A 144 -14.20 -4.93 0.90
CA SER A 144 -14.00 -3.47 1.08
C SER A 144 -13.05 -3.20 2.26
N ASP A 145 -12.54 -1.97 2.34
CA ASP A 145 -11.63 -1.59 3.42
C ASP A 145 -12.31 -1.66 4.79
N ASP A 146 -13.56 -1.20 4.86
CA ASP A 146 -14.33 -1.20 6.11
C ASP A 146 -14.66 -2.63 6.55
N GLU A 147 -15.14 -3.48 5.64
CA GLU A 147 -15.41 -4.89 5.94
C GLU A 147 -14.16 -5.63 6.42
N LEU A 148 -12.99 -5.36 5.82
CA LEU A 148 -11.74 -5.98 6.27
C LEU A 148 -11.32 -5.48 7.65
N ILE A 149 -11.43 -4.18 7.93
CA ILE A 149 -11.11 -3.61 9.24
C ILE A 149 -12.05 -4.17 10.31
N ASP A 150 -13.35 -4.19 10.04
CA ASP A 150 -14.37 -4.70 10.96
C ASP A 150 -14.12 -6.18 11.25
N PHE A 151 -13.90 -7.00 10.22
CA PHE A 151 -13.54 -8.41 10.40
C PHE A 151 -12.28 -8.60 11.23
N MET A 152 -11.21 -7.85 10.93
CA MET A 152 -9.96 -7.93 11.69
C MET A 152 -10.18 -7.59 13.16
N LYS A 153 -10.98 -6.55 13.44
CA LYS A 153 -11.30 -6.14 14.80
C LYS A 153 -12.13 -7.19 15.55
N GLU A 154 -13.20 -7.68 14.93
CA GLU A 154 -14.06 -8.73 15.52
C GLU A 154 -13.27 -10.02 15.80
N ALA A 155 -12.46 -10.47 14.84
CA ALA A 155 -11.62 -11.65 15.02
C ALA A 155 -10.57 -11.44 16.12
N PHE A 156 -9.94 -10.26 16.17
CA PHE A 156 -8.92 -9.93 17.17
C PHE A 156 -9.50 -9.93 18.58
N ASP A 157 -10.66 -9.30 18.77
CA ASP A 157 -11.31 -9.22 20.07
C ASP A 157 -11.99 -10.53 20.49
N GLY A 158 -12.54 -11.26 19.52
CA GLY A 158 -13.25 -12.51 19.72
C GLY A 158 -12.30 -13.72 19.85
N PHE A 159 -12.31 -14.60 18.88
CA PHE A 159 -11.62 -15.90 19.00
C PHE A 159 -10.08 -15.82 19.02
N CYS A 160 -9.49 -14.74 18.51
CA CYS A 160 -8.05 -14.50 18.64
C CYS A 160 -7.63 -14.01 20.02
N LYS A 161 -8.56 -13.44 20.82
CA LYS A 161 -8.31 -12.95 22.19
C LYS A 161 -7.09 -12.05 22.29
N GLY A 162 -6.94 -11.11 21.34
CA GLY A 162 -5.82 -10.19 21.27
C GLY A 162 -4.54 -10.77 20.64
N SER A 163 -4.56 -12.01 20.15
CA SER A 163 -3.40 -12.61 19.51
C SER A 163 -3.31 -12.22 18.04
N LEU A 164 -2.31 -11.40 17.70
CA LEU A 164 -1.97 -11.05 16.32
C LEU A 164 -1.45 -12.26 15.53
N GLU A 165 -0.81 -13.22 16.19
CA GLU A 165 -0.38 -14.47 15.56
C GLU A 165 -1.57 -15.30 15.08
N LEU A 166 -2.62 -15.43 15.90
CA LEU A 166 -3.86 -16.12 15.51
C LEU A 166 -4.62 -15.34 14.42
N LEU A 167 -4.64 -14.02 14.50
CA LEU A 167 -5.23 -13.17 13.47
C LEU A 167 -4.55 -13.40 12.13
N ALA A 168 -3.22 -13.33 12.08
CA ALA A 168 -2.41 -13.50 10.88
C ALA A 168 -2.40 -14.94 10.35
N GLY A 169 -2.23 -15.92 11.26
CA GLY A 169 -2.01 -17.32 10.89
C GLY A 169 -3.30 -18.13 10.69
N ARG A 170 -4.44 -17.65 11.15
CA ARG A 170 -5.68 -18.40 11.10
C ARG A 170 -6.87 -17.58 10.56
N ALA A 171 -7.25 -16.49 11.22
CA ALA A 171 -8.45 -15.75 10.88
C ALA A 171 -8.43 -15.19 9.46
N LEU A 172 -7.40 -14.45 9.15
CA LEU A 172 -7.25 -13.79 7.85
C LEU A 172 -7.02 -14.77 6.69
N PRO A 173 -6.20 -15.84 6.80
CA PRO A 173 -6.12 -16.89 5.79
C PRO A 173 -7.46 -17.56 5.51
N MET A 174 -8.26 -17.84 6.54
CA MET A 174 -9.61 -18.41 6.39
C MET A 174 -10.53 -17.47 5.63
N LEU A 175 -10.50 -16.15 5.93
CA LEU A 175 -11.25 -15.15 5.18
C LEU A 175 -10.82 -15.12 3.71
N ALA A 176 -9.51 -15.10 3.44
CA ALA A 176 -9.00 -15.07 2.07
C ALA A 176 -9.36 -16.32 1.27
N GLU A 177 -9.36 -17.49 1.89
CA GLU A 177 -9.82 -18.74 1.28
C GLU A 177 -11.32 -18.71 0.97
N HIS A 178 -12.13 -18.21 1.91
CA HIS A 178 -13.56 -18.06 1.74
C HIS A 178 -13.90 -17.11 0.57
N VAL A 179 -13.25 -15.95 0.50
CA VAL A 179 -13.42 -15.00 -0.60
C VAL A 179 -13.04 -15.63 -1.94
N ARG A 180 -11.96 -16.40 -2.00
CA ARG A 180 -11.54 -17.11 -3.21
C ARG A 180 -12.50 -18.22 -3.64
N SER A 181 -13.25 -18.83 -2.70
CA SER A 181 -14.27 -19.81 -3.03
C SER A 181 -15.53 -19.20 -3.65
N GLY A 182 -15.67 -17.86 -3.60
CA GLY A 182 -16.83 -17.14 -4.11
C GLY A 182 -18.10 -17.27 -3.25
N GLU A 183 -17.96 -17.74 -2.01
CA GLU A 183 -19.08 -17.80 -1.06
C GLU A 183 -19.34 -16.40 -0.44
N PRO A 184 -20.61 -16.08 -0.10
CA PRO A 184 -20.94 -14.81 0.56
C PRO A 184 -20.26 -14.66 1.93
N LEU A 185 -19.80 -13.47 2.27
CA LEU A 185 -19.07 -13.18 3.52
C LEU A 185 -19.91 -13.50 4.77
N GLU A 186 -21.22 -13.31 4.70
CA GLU A 186 -22.16 -13.62 5.79
C GLU A 186 -22.12 -15.10 6.20
N SER A 187 -21.89 -16.01 5.24
CA SER A 187 -21.77 -17.44 5.53
C SER A 187 -20.50 -17.80 6.29
N PHE A 188 -19.46 -16.97 6.16
CA PHE A 188 -18.20 -17.14 6.88
C PHE A 188 -18.32 -16.71 8.35
N ILE A 189 -18.92 -15.56 8.63
CA ILE A 189 -19.15 -15.05 10.00
C ILE A 189 -19.93 -16.06 10.82
N TYR A 190 -21.01 -16.59 10.25
CA TYR A 190 -21.82 -17.62 10.91
C TYR A 190 -21.03 -18.90 11.26
N ARG A 191 -20.09 -19.33 10.40
CA ARG A 191 -19.22 -20.49 10.70
C ARG A 191 -18.19 -20.17 11.77
N ALA A 192 -17.60 -18.99 11.75
CA ALA A 192 -16.60 -18.59 12.73
C ALA A 192 -17.18 -18.59 14.16
N GLU A 193 -18.40 -18.11 14.34
CA GLU A 193 -19.12 -18.13 15.62
C GLU A 193 -19.40 -19.56 16.15
N GLN A 194 -19.62 -20.52 15.27
CA GLN A 194 -19.82 -21.92 15.67
C GLN A 194 -18.53 -22.61 16.17
N TYR A 195 -17.36 -22.18 15.67
CA TYR A 195 -16.08 -22.69 16.15
C TYR A 195 -15.71 -22.19 17.54
N GLU A 196 -16.30 -21.08 18.02
CA GLU A 196 -16.11 -20.62 19.39
C GLU A 196 -16.86 -21.46 20.44
N GLN A 197 -17.89 -22.20 20.03
CA GLN A 197 -18.75 -22.98 20.92
C GLN A 197 -18.34 -24.45 21.05
N SER A 198 -17.26 -24.87 20.36
CA SER A 198 -16.74 -26.25 20.34
C SER A 198 -15.44 -26.38 21.09
#